data_b9d9bda406fa8cc529fb1ba51c4611a8
#
_entry.id   b9d9bda406fa8cc529fb1ba51c4611a8
#
_cell.length_a   1.000
_cell.length_b   1.000
_cell.length_c   1.000
_cell.angle_alpha   90.00
_cell.angle_beta   90.00
_cell.angle_gamma   90.00
#
_symmetry.space_group_name_H-M   'P 1'
#
loop_
_entity.id
_entity.type
_entity.pdbx_description
1 polymer ?
#
loop_
_entity_poly.entity_id
_entity_poly.type
_entity_poly.pdbx_seq_one_letter_code
_entity_poly.pdbx_strand_id
1 'polypeptide(L)'
;MMKKIQIALDGPAGAGKSTIAKQLAARLDYVYIDTGAMYRAVTLAALEQSLDLNNGXXXXXVLGELMKSLDIRLTPGENGQRVFIGDREVTDAIRSIEITNNVSFVARQKEVRAALVTAQRKLADQGGIVMDGRDIGTVVLPDAELKVFLTATVEERAARRHRENIARGIDSDITVLQEEIALRDKRDSEREVSPLRQADDALYLDTTEMTIDQVVDRLMELAEGVLK
;
A
#
# COMPACT_ATOMS: atom_id res chain seq x y z
N MET A 1 -27.48 13.65 3.66
CA MET A 1 -26.49 12.55 3.57
C MET A 1 -25.39 12.81 4.58
N MET A 2 -24.95 11.75 5.31
CA MET A 2 -23.81 11.89 6.21
C MET A 2 -22.55 12.15 5.37
N LYS A 3 -21.70 13.07 5.87
CA LYS A 3 -20.44 13.40 5.23
C LYS A 3 -19.55 12.12 5.14
N LYS A 4 -19.02 11.87 3.96
CA LYS A 4 -18.06 10.78 3.74
C LYS A 4 -16.67 11.39 3.54
N ILE A 5 -15.68 10.91 4.26
CA ILE A 5 -14.32 11.45 4.26
C ILE A 5 -13.36 10.54 3.50
N GLN A 6 -12.20 11.09 3.17
CA GLN A 6 -11.05 10.33 2.67
C GLN A 6 -10.12 10.07 3.84
N ILE A 7 -9.69 8.81 4.01
CA ILE A 7 -8.75 8.41 5.06
C ILE A 7 -7.48 7.88 4.40
N ALA A 8 -6.36 8.53 4.68
CA ALA A 8 -5.04 8.16 4.18
C ALA A 8 -4.24 7.47 5.28
N LEU A 9 -3.84 6.20 5.05
CA LEU A 9 -3.00 5.44 5.96
C LEU A 9 -1.65 5.18 5.30
N ASP A 10 -0.61 5.85 5.78
CA ASP A 10 0.76 5.66 5.27
C ASP A 10 1.63 5.00 6.32
N GLY A 11 2.75 4.45 5.89
CA GLY A 11 3.71 3.83 6.79
C GLY A 11 4.53 2.74 6.11
N PRO A 12 5.57 2.25 6.78
CA PRO A 12 6.49 1.29 6.19
C PRO A 12 5.88 -0.09 6.00
N ALA A 13 6.59 -0.95 5.30
CA ALA A 13 6.18 -2.33 5.04
C ALA A 13 6.06 -3.11 6.36
N GLY A 14 5.05 -3.95 6.45
CA GLY A 14 4.85 -4.80 7.64
C GLY A 14 4.26 -4.09 8.85
N ALA A 15 3.80 -2.84 8.69
CA ALA A 15 3.15 -2.10 9.79
C ALA A 15 1.69 -2.51 10.04
N GLY A 16 1.17 -3.48 9.27
CA GLY A 16 -0.21 -3.96 9.43
C GLY A 16 -1.25 -3.10 8.74
N LYS A 17 -0.84 -2.14 7.92
CA LYS A 17 -1.74 -1.16 7.29
C LYS A 17 -2.91 -1.80 6.55
N SER A 18 -2.66 -2.84 5.75
CA SER A 18 -3.72 -3.45 4.92
C SER A 18 -4.81 -4.09 5.77
N THR A 19 -4.43 -4.83 6.81
CA THR A 19 -5.39 -5.45 7.73
C THR A 19 -6.19 -4.37 8.46
N ILE A 20 -5.50 -3.37 8.98
CA ILE A 20 -6.11 -2.24 9.71
C ILE A 20 -7.05 -1.47 8.78
N ALA A 21 -6.61 -1.16 7.56
CA ALA A 21 -7.41 -0.40 6.59
C ALA A 21 -8.68 -1.14 6.18
N LYS A 22 -8.59 -2.46 5.98
CA LYS A 22 -9.76 -3.29 5.65
C LYS A 22 -10.78 -3.27 6.79
N GLN A 23 -10.34 -3.45 8.03
CA GLN A 23 -11.23 -3.46 9.19
C GLN A 23 -11.85 -2.08 9.40
N LEU A 24 -11.06 -1.03 9.27
CA LEU A 24 -11.56 0.35 9.41
C LEU A 24 -12.61 0.65 8.33
N ALA A 25 -12.33 0.31 7.08
CA ALA A 25 -13.27 0.52 5.98
C ALA A 25 -14.58 -0.24 6.21
N ALA A 26 -14.49 -1.49 6.66
CA ALA A 26 -15.69 -2.30 6.96
C ALA A 26 -16.53 -1.65 8.05
N ARG A 27 -15.90 -1.16 9.13
CA ARG A 27 -16.61 -0.55 10.26
C ARG A 27 -17.27 0.78 9.89
N LEU A 28 -16.69 1.51 8.91
CA LEU A 28 -17.23 2.81 8.44
C LEU A 28 -18.19 2.65 7.24
N ASP A 29 -18.32 1.44 6.70
CA ASP A 29 -19.02 1.20 5.42
C ASP A 29 -18.36 2.01 4.29
N TYR A 30 -17.04 2.00 4.26
CA TYR A 30 -16.19 2.67 3.25
C TYR A 30 -15.53 1.65 2.34
N VAL A 31 -15.07 2.12 1.19
CA VAL A 31 -14.30 1.28 0.24
C VAL A 31 -12.82 1.29 0.65
N TYR A 32 -12.21 0.10 0.67
CA TYR A 32 -10.79 -0.05 0.92
C TYR A 32 -10.02 -0.10 -0.39
N ILE A 33 -8.92 0.67 -0.49
CA ILE A 33 -8.03 0.66 -1.66
C ILE A 33 -6.58 0.38 -1.20
N ASP A 34 -6.03 -0.73 -1.67
CA ASP A 34 -4.61 -1.10 -1.47
C ASP A 34 -3.80 -0.58 -2.66
N THR A 35 -3.16 0.59 -2.50
CA THR A 35 -2.35 1.13 -3.60
C THR A 35 -1.13 0.27 -3.89
N GLY A 36 -0.59 -0.40 -2.88
CA GLY A 36 0.52 -1.33 -3.08
C GLY A 36 0.17 -2.46 -4.04
N ALA A 37 -1.08 -2.93 -4.01
CA ALA A 37 -1.55 -3.96 -4.94
C ALA A 37 -1.50 -3.45 -6.39
N MET A 38 -1.77 -2.17 -6.62
CA MET A 38 -1.67 -1.58 -7.96
C MET A 38 -0.24 -1.60 -8.48
N TYR A 39 0.74 -1.19 -7.64
CA TYR A 39 2.16 -1.25 -8.02
C TYR A 39 2.63 -2.69 -8.25
N ARG A 40 2.13 -3.63 -7.45
CA ARG A 40 2.43 -5.06 -7.64
C ARG A 40 1.86 -5.60 -8.95
N ALA A 41 0.68 -5.14 -9.35
CA ALA A 41 0.07 -5.53 -10.64
C ALA A 41 0.94 -5.02 -11.82
N VAL A 42 1.43 -3.79 -11.74
CA VAL A 42 2.36 -3.26 -12.74
C VAL A 42 3.63 -4.11 -12.78
N THR A 43 4.16 -4.47 -11.60
CA THR A 43 5.37 -5.30 -11.50
C THR A 43 5.17 -6.66 -12.17
N LEU A 44 4.03 -7.30 -11.92
CA LEU A 44 3.69 -8.58 -12.56
C LEU A 44 3.68 -8.43 -14.08
N ALA A 45 2.97 -7.42 -14.60
CA ALA A 45 2.87 -7.20 -16.04
C ALA A 45 4.25 -6.94 -16.66
N ALA A 46 5.12 -6.20 -15.96
CA ALA A 46 6.48 -5.91 -16.43
C ALA A 46 7.33 -7.19 -16.49
N LEU A 47 7.29 -8.00 -15.44
CA LEU A 47 8.07 -9.25 -15.40
C LEU A 47 7.58 -10.25 -16.45
N GLU A 48 6.28 -10.31 -16.70
CA GLU A 48 5.71 -11.18 -17.74
C GLU A 48 6.18 -10.78 -19.15
N GLN A 49 6.56 -9.51 -19.32
CA GLN A 49 7.16 -9.05 -20.58
C GLN A 49 8.69 -9.17 -20.55
N SER A 50 9.24 -9.87 -19.56
CA SER A 50 10.69 -10.10 -19.41
C SER A 50 11.49 -8.78 -19.29
N LEU A 51 10.89 -7.75 -18.71
CA LEU A 51 11.58 -6.47 -18.51
C LEU A 51 12.60 -6.58 -17.37
N ASP A 52 13.82 -6.13 -17.66
CA ASP A 52 14.85 -6.04 -16.60
C ASP A 52 14.61 -4.77 -15.76
N LEU A 53 14.02 -4.96 -14.60
CA LEU A 53 13.64 -3.87 -13.70
C LEU A 53 14.85 -3.18 -13.03
N ASN A 54 16.03 -3.77 -13.18
CA ASN A 54 17.28 -3.18 -12.66
C ASN A 54 17.97 -2.26 -13.69
N ASN A 55 17.53 -2.27 -14.95
CA ASN A 55 18.13 -1.47 -16.04
C ASN A 55 17.43 -0.11 -16.13
N GLY A 56 17.95 0.78 -15.41
CA GLY A 56 17.36 2.12 -15.17
C GLY A 56 16.79 2.88 -16.36
N UNK A 57 17.40 3.08 -17.32
CA UNK A 57 17.06 3.88 -18.45
C UNK A 57 16.07 3.24 -19.41
N UNK A 58 16.22 2.11 -19.61
CA UNK A 58 15.34 1.38 -20.46
C UNK A 58 14.04 1.12 -19.76
N UNK A 59 14.03 1.02 -18.61
CA UNK A 59 12.88 0.76 -17.86
C UNK A 59 11.94 1.93 -17.81
N UNK A 60 12.39 3.00 -17.89
CA UNK A 60 11.54 4.15 -17.86
C UNK A 60 10.71 4.36 -19.12
N UNK A 61 11.18 4.10 -20.07
CA UNK A 61 10.53 4.21 -21.34
C UNK A 61 9.56 3.09 -21.61
N VAL A 62 9.99 1.90 -21.30
CA VAL A 62 9.10 0.74 -21.55
C VAL A 62 7.95 0.68 -20.54
N LEU A 63 8.23 0.97 -19.29
CA LEU A 63 7.15 1.02 -18.30
C LEU A 63 6.12 2.10 -18.63
N GLY A 64 6.56 3.24 -19.14
CA GLY A 64 5.64 4.30 -19.58
C GLY A 64 4.69 3.83 -20.68
N GLU A 65 5.21 3.07 -21.63
CA GLU A 65 4.38 2.48 -22.70
C GLU A 65 3.43 1.42 -22.13
N LEU A 66 3.95 0.57 -21.26
CA LEU A 66 3.13 -0.45 -20.60
C LEU A 66 1.94 0.21 -19.88
N MET A 67 2.17 1.31 -19.15
CA MET A 67 1.12 2.00 -18.40
C MET A 67 -0.01 2.54 -19.29
N LYS A 68 0.29 2.84 -20.57
CA LYS A 68 -0.74 3.35 -21.50
C LYS A 68 -1.80 2.30 -21.86
N SER A 69 -1.42 1.03 -21.82
CA SER A 69 -2.31 -0.08 -22.20
C SER A 69 -2.78 -0.93 -21.02
N LEU A 70 -2.21 -0.72 -19.84
CA LEU A 70 -2.46 -1.57 -18.67
C LEU A 70 -3.75 -1.16 -17.97
N ASP A 71 -4.73 -2.06 -17.99
CA ASP A 71 -6.03 -1.85 -17.31
C ASP A 71 -6.01 -2.59 -15.97
N ILE A 72 -5.77 -1.85 -14.88
CA ILE A 72 -5.77 -2.40 -13.52
C ILE A 72 -7.09 -2.05 -12.85
N ARG A 73 -7.82 -3.05 -12.37
CA ARG A 73 -9.09 -2.87 -11.66
C ARG A 73 -9.03 -3.51 -10.28
N LEU A 74 -9.59 -2.81 -9.31
CA LEU A 74 -9.73 -3.27 -7.93
C LEU A 74 -11.22 -3.45 -7.64
N THR A 75 -11.61 -4.61 -7.11
CA THR A 75 -13.00 -4.86 -6.73
C THR A 75 -13.05 -5.44 -5.32
N PRO A 76 -14.14 -5.20 -4.56
CA PRO A 76 -14.33 -5.88 -3.28
C PRO A 76 -14.49 -7.38 -3.48
N GLY A 77 -14.02 -8.16 -2.50
CA GLY A 77 -14.17 -9.61 -2.50
C GLY A 77 -14.41 -10.11 -1.08
N GLU A 78 -14.86 -11.35 -0.96
CA GLU A 78 -15.17 -11.96 0.34
C GLU A 78 -13.97 -12.01 1.27
N ASN A 79 -12.78 -12.22 0.69
CA ASN A 79 -11.53 -12.32 1.46
C ASN A 79 -10.68 -11.05 1.35
N GLY A 80 -11.30 -9.91 1.01
CA GLY A 80 -10.63 -8.64 0.83
C GLY A 80 -10.67 -8.18 -0.62
N GLN A 81 -9.76 -7.31 -0.99
CA GLN A 81 -9.74 -6.71 -2.32
C GLN A 81 -9.25 -7.71 -3.38
N ARG A 82 -9.98 -7.78 -4.49
CA ARG A 82 -9.57 -8.54 -5.69
C ARG A 82 -8.92 -7.59 -6.68
N VAL A 83 -7.89 -8.07 -7.36
CA VAL A 83 -7.10 -7.28 -8.30
C VAL A 83 -7.12 -7.95 -9.67
N PHE A 84 -7.37 -7.15 -10.71
CA PHE A 84 -7.46 -7.63 -12.10
C PHE A 84 -6.52 -6.83 -12.99
N ILE A 85 -5.95 -7.51 -13.97
CA ILE A 85 -5.31 -6.88 -15.15
C ILE A 85 -6.20 -7.28 -16.33
N GLY A 86 -6.94 -6.32 -16.88
CA GLY A 86 -7.99 -6.62 -17.85
C GLY A 86 -9.02 -7.55 -17.20
N ASP A 87 -9.29 -8.66 -17.84
CA ASP A 87 -10.25 -9.66 -17.31
C ASP A 87 -9.59 -10.75 -16.45
N ARG A 88 -8.26 -10.72 -16.33
CA ARG A 88 -7.53 -11.75 -15.58
C ARG A 88 -7.37 -11.32 -14.12
N GLU A 89 -7.83 -12.16 -13.20
CA GLU A 89 -7.61 -11.96 -11.77
C GLU A 89 -6.16 -12.28 -11.41
N VAL A 90 -5.50 -11.37 -10.72
CA VAL A 90 -4.09 -11.51 -10.31
C VAL A 90 -3.89 -11.37 -8.79
N THR A 91 -4.97 -11.46 -8.02
CA THR A 91 -4.98 -11.24 -6.57
C THR A 91 -3.88 -12.04 -5.84
N ASP A 92 -3.72 -13.31 -6.18
CA ASP A 92 -2.72 -14.17 -5.54
C ASP A 92 -1.35 -14.01 -6.20
N ALA A 93 -1.29 -13.92 -7.52
CA ALA A 93 -0.05 -13.81 -8.28
C ALA A 93 0.80 -12.61 -7.84
N ILE A 94 0.17 -11.48 -7.52
CA ILE A 94 0.88 -10.26 -7.10
C ILE A 94 1.49 -10.35 -5.70
N ARG A 95 1.21 -11.42 -4.95
CA ARG A 95 1.75 -11.63 -3.60
C ARG A 95 2.97 -12.55 -3.57
N SER A 96 3.45 -12.99 -4.74
CA SER A 96 4.64 -13.86 -4.82
C SER A 96 5.88 -13.15 -4.27
N ILE A 97 6.88 -13.95 -3.91
CA ILE A 97 8.18 -13.44 -3.44
C ILE A 97 8.85 -12.61 -4.54
N GLU A 98 8.78 -13.09 -5.78
CA GLU A 98 9.37 -12.37 -6.93
C GLU A 98 8.79 -10.95 -7.06
N ILE A 99 7.46 -10.82 -6.99
CA ILE A 99 6.81 -9.50 -7.07
C ILE A 99 7.21 -8.65 -5.86
N THR A 100 7.21 -9.25 -4.67
CA THR A 100 7.57 -8.54 -3.42
C THR A 100 8.99 -7.95 -3.49
N ASN A 101 9.93 -8.70 -4.07
CA ASN A 101 11.33 -8.27 -4.18
C ASN A 101 11.54 -7.20 -5.26
N ASN A 102 10.63 -7.12 -6.24
CA ASN A 102 10.81 -6.23 -7.39
C ASN A 102 9.91 -4.99 -7.36
N VAL A 103 8.86 -4.96 -6.54
CA VAL A 103 7.87 -3.86 -6.58
C VAL A 103 8.49 -2.49 -6.29
N SER A 104 9.53 -2.42 -5.46
CA SER A 104 10.16 -1.13 -5.15
C SER A 104 10.87 -0.50 -6.35
N PHE A 105 11.37 -1.33 -7.28
CA PHE A 105 11.98 -0.82 -8.53
C PHE A 105 10.93 -0.17 -9.44
N VAL A 106 9.74 -0.74 -9.48
CA VAL A 106 8.61 -0.21 -10.26
C VAL A 106 8.04 1.04 -9.59
N ALA A 107 7.89 0.99 -8.26
CA ALA A 107 7.27 2.08 -7.49
C ALA A 107 8.10 3.37 -7.46
N ARG A 108 9.39 3.31 -7.82
CA ARG A 108 10.22 4.53 -7.91
C ARG A 108 10.13 5.23 -9.29
N GLN A 109 9.48 4.57 -10.27
CA GLN A 109 9.42 5.11 -11.64
C GLN A 109 8.36 6.21 -11.74
N LYS A 110 8.80 7.38 -12.22
CA LYS A 110 7.97 8.58 -12.28
C LYS A 110 6.70 8.38 -13.14
N GLU A 111 6.85 7.71 -14.28
CA GLU A 111 5.74 7.48 -15.22
C GLU A 111 4.69 6.54 -14.61
N VAL A 112 5.13 5.49 -13.93
CA VAL A 112 4.23 4.57 -13.24
C VAL A 112 3.47 5.32 -12.14
N ARG A 113 4.19 6.11 -11.34
CA ARG A 113 3.56 6.88 -10.27
C ARG A 113 2.53 7.86 -10.81
N ALA A 114 2.87 8.61 -11.85
CA ALA A 114 1.95 9.59 -12.44
C ALA A 114 0.63 8.94 -12.86
N ALA A 115 0.71 7.80 -13.55
CA ALA A 115 -0.48 7.08 -14.00
C ALA A 115 -1.30 6.53 -12.84
N LEU A 116 -0.63 5.88 -11.86
CA LEU A 116 -1.34 5.26 -10.73
C LEU A 116 -1.93 6.31 -9.78
N VAL A 117 -1.23 7.42 -9.53
CA VAL A 117 -1.77 8.51 -8.69
C VAL A 117 -3.05 9.08 -9.32
N THR A 118 -3.06 9.26 -10.63
CA THR A 118 -4.27 9.71 -11.34
C THR A 118 -5.43 8.73 -11.12
N ALA A 119 -5.18 7.44 -11.29
CA ALA A 119 -6.19 6.40 -11.07
C ALA A 119 -6.67 6.36 -9.62
N GLN A 120 -5.74 6.47 -8.67
CA GLN A 120 -6.04 6.44 -7.24
C GLN A 120 -6.92 7.63 -6.83
N ARG A 121 -6.60 8.83 -7.31
CA ARG A 121 -7.40 10.04 -7.05
C ARG A 121 -8.83 9.88 -7.57
N LYS A 122 -8.97 9.33 -8.77
CA LYS A 122 -10.28 9.08 -9.37
C LYS A 122 -11.12 8.12 -8.51
N LEU A 123 -10.49 7.08 -7.97
CA LEU A 123 -11.17 6.13 -7.07
C LEU A 123 -11.64 6.81 -5.78
N ALA A 124 -10.93 7.83 -5.31
CA ALA A 124 -11.20 8.51 -4.04
C ALA A 124 -12.14 9.73 -4.17
N ASP A 125 -12.50 10.11 -5.38
CA ASP A 125 -13.16 11.38 -5.68
C ASP A 125 -14.46 11.61 -4.91
N GLN A 126 -15.21 10.55 -4.65
CA GLN A 126 -16.51 10.62 -3.97
C GLN A 126 -16.43 10.54 -2.45
N GLY A 127 -15.23 10.39 -1.89
CA GLY A 127 -15.05 10.13 -0.46
C GLY A 127 -15.53 8.73 -0.06
N GLY A 128 -15.62 8.48 1.24
CA GLY A 128 -16.00 7.18 1.76
C GLY A 128 -14.96 6.11 1.45
N ILE A 129 -13.68 6.46 1.61
CA ILE A 129 -12.58 5.61 1.20
C ILE A 129 -11.50 5.54 2.27
N VAL A 130 -10.92 4.35 2.44
CA VAL A 130 -9.70 4.16 3.22
C VAL A 130 -8.64 3.67 2.25
N MET A 131 -7.58 4.44 2.08
CA MET A 131 -6.51 4.15 1.13
C MET A 131 -5.19 3.97 1.88
N ASP A 132 -4.49 2.85 1.67
CA ASP A 132 -3.20 2.63 2.32
C ASP A 132 -2.05 2.64 1.30
N GLY A 133 -0.91 3.16 1.75
CA GLY A 133 0.26 3.25 0.89
C GLY A 133 1.50 3.79 1.59
N ARG A 134 2.24 4.65 0.89
CA ARG A 134 3.47 5.28 1.37
C ARG A 134 3.46 6.79 1.23
N ASP A 135 2.61 7.29 0.33
CA ASP A 135 2.57 8.70 -0.06
C ASP A 135 1.13 9.17 -0.24
N ILE A 136 0.20 8.52 0.45
CA ILE A 136 -1.23 8.85 0.27
C ILE A 136 -1.50 10.24 0.80
N GLY A 137 -1.11 10.51 2.04
CA GLY A 137 -1.34 11.81 2.67
C GLY A 137 -0.47 12.93 2.15
N THR A 138 0.69 12.60 1.55
CA THR A 138 1.61 13.63 1.02
C THR A 138 1.35 13.96 -0.45
N VAL A 139 0.99 12.97 -1.26
CA VAL A 139 0.91 13.12 -2.74
C VAL A 139 -0.45 12.75 -3.30
N VAL A 140 -0.99 11.59 -2.95
CA VAL A 140 -2.21 11.08 -3.62
C VAL A 140 -3.44 11.87 -3.18
N LEU A 141 -3.65 11.96 -1.86
CA LEU A 141 -4.81 12.63 -1.24
C LEU A 141 -4.33 13.70 -0.26
N PRO A 142 -3.70 14.77 -0.77
CA PRO A 142 -3.12 15.79 0.12
C PRO A 142 -4.16 16.54 0.94
N ASP A 143 -5.42 16.47 0.55
CA ASP A 143 -6.52 17.13 1.26
C ASP A 143 -7.42 16.13 2.01
N ALA A 144 -6.95 14.88 2.20
CA ALA A 144 -7.71 13.89 2.99
C ALA A 144 -8.02 14.41 4.39
N GLU A 145 -9.24 14.24 4.82
CA GLU A 145 -9.71 14.76 6.11
C GLU A 145 -9.05 14.06 7.30
N LEU A 146 -8.63 12.81 7.12
CA LEU A 146 -7.88 12.10 8.16
C LEU A 146 -6.65 11.46 7.53
N LYS A 147 -5.47 11.82 8.06
CA LYS A 147 -4.20 11.23 7.64
C LYS A 147 -3.51 10.64 8.86
N VAL A 148 -3.11 9.38 8.77
CA VAL A 148 -2.39 8.71 9.85
C VAL A 148 -1.14 8.04 9.28
N PHE A 149 -0.02 8.26 9.95
CA PHE A 149 1.24 7.58 9.64
C PHE A 149 1.43 6.48 10.67
N LEU A 150 1.22 5.22 10.23
CA LEU A 150 1.32 4.03 11.08
C LEU A 150 2.73 3.48 11.01
N THR A 151 3.34 3.22 12.16
CA THR A 151 4.68 2.65 12.21
C THR A 151 4.78 1.62 13.35
N ALA A 152 5.86 0.86 13.33
CA ALA A 152 6.31 -0.02 14.39
C ALA A 152 7.79 -0.27 14.16
N THR A 153 8.51 -0.73 15.19
CA THR A 153 9.93 -1.04 15.05
C THR A 153 10.14 -2.11 13.98
N VAL A 154 11.33 -2.15 13.40
CA VAL A 154 11.70 -3.17 12.41
C VAL A 154 11.54 -4.56 13.03
N GLU A 155 11.96 -4.71 14.29
CA GLU A 155 11.89 -5.97 15.05
C GLU A 155 10.44 -6.45 15.17
N GLU A 156 9.53 -5.56 15.56
CA GLU A 156 8.11 -5.93 15.70
C GLU A 156 7.48 -6.26 14.34
N ARG A 157 7.77 -5.47 13.32
CA ARG A 157 7.25 -5.74 11.97
C ARG A 157 7.75 -7.06 11.42
N ALA A 158 9.02 -7.38 11.66
CA ALA A 158 9.57 -8.69 11.28
C ALA A 158 8.92 -9.83 12.08
N ALA A 159 8.70 -9.62 13.38
CA ALA A 159 8.01 -10.62 14.22
C ALA A 159 6.58 -10.87 13.73
N ARG A 160 5.84 -9.82 13.37
CA ARG A 160 4.48 -9.95 12.80
C ARG A 160 4.51 -10.77 11.51
N ARG A 161 5.41 -10.44 10.57
CA ARG A 161 5.55 -11.15 9.31
C ARG A 161 5.98 -12.60 9.52
N HIS A 162 6.88 -12.83 10.47
CA HIS A 162 7.32 -14.19 10.81
C HIS A 162 6.14 -15.04 11.29
N ARG A 163 5.35 -14.52 12.23
CA ARG A 163 4.15 -15.23 12.73
C ARG A 163 3.16 -15.53 11.59
N GLU A 164 2.94 -14.56 10.70
CA GLU A 164 2.08 -14.73 9.51
C GLU A 164 2.58 -15.86 8.60
N ASN A 165 3.88 -15.86 8.31
CA ASN A 165 4.50 -16.86 7.45
C ASN A 165 4.36 -18.27 8.06
N ILE A 166 4.70 -18.42 9.34
CA ILE A 166 4.58 -19.70 10.05
C ILE A 166 3.12 -20.20 10.01
N ALA A 167 2.16 -19.32 10.28
CA ALA A 167 0.74 -19.68 10.25
C ALA A 167 0.28 -20.16 8.87
N ARG A 168 0.94 -19.70 7.79
CA ARG A 168 0.66 -20.09 6.41
C ARG A 168 1.52 -21.25 5.92
N GLY A 169 2.36 -21.81 6.79
CA GLY A 169 3.25 -22.91 6.44
C GLY A 169 4.43 -22.50 5.55
N ILE A 170 4.79 -21.21 5.59
CA ILE A 170 5.91 -20.67 4.79
C ILE A 170 7.15 -20.61 5.69
N ASP A 171 8.25 -21.18 5.22
CA ASP A 171 9.55 -21.09 5.91
C ASP A 171 9.93 -19.63 6.12
N SER A 172 10.43 -19.32 7.30
CA SER A 172 10.63 -17.93 7.68
C SER A 172 11.78 -17.80 8.67
N ASP A 173 12.71 -16.92 8.38
CA ASP A 173 13.84 -16.55 9.25
C ASP A 173 13.66 -15.10 9.66
N ILE A 174 13.53 -14.86 10.96
CA ILE A 174 13.24 -13.53 11.49
C ILE A 174 14.39 -12.54 11.24
N THR A 175 15.63 -13.03 11.25
CA THR A 175 16.81 -12.17 10.98
C THR A 175 16.80 -11.70 9.52
N VAL A 176 16.52 -12.62 8.60
CA VAL A 176 16.40 -12.29 7.17
C VAL A 176 15.26 -11.29 6.97
N LEU A 177 14.11 -11.51 7.63
CA LEU A 177 12.98 -10.58 7.52
C LEU A 177 13.32 -9.18 8.03
N GLN A 178 14.09 -9.08 9.12
CA GLN A 178 14.53 -7.77 9.65
C GLN A 178 15.36 -7.02 8.61
N GLU A 179 16.30 -7.72 7.98
CA GLU A 179 17.18 -7.14 6.95
C GLU A 179 16.36 -6.69 5.73
N GLU A 180 15.44 -7.54 5.26
CA GLU A 180 14.59 -7.24 4.11
C GLU A 180 13.69 -6.02 4.38
N ILE A 181 13.09 -5.97 5.57
CA ILE A 181 12.20 -4.86 5.97
C ILE A 181 13.02 -3.57 6.07
N ALA A 182 14.19 -3.61 6.72
CA ALA A 182 15.05 -2.42 6.84
C ALA A 182 15.50 -1.91 5.46
N LEU A 183 15.89 -2.83 4.57
CA LEU A 183 16.29 -2.46 3.20
C LEU A 183 15.13 -1.84 2.42
N ARG A 184 13.95 -2.40 2.58
CA ARG A 184 12.76 -1.88 1.90
C ARG A 184 12.38 -0.50 2.44
N ASP A 185 12.42 -0.30 3.75
CA ASP A 185 12.18 1.01 4.38
C ASP A 185 13.13 2.06 3.80
N LYS A 186 14.41 1.70 3.68
CA LYS A 186 15.43 2.58 3.11
C LYS A 186 15.06 2.95 1.67
N ARG A 187 14.74 1.95 0.84
CA ARG A 187 14.36 2.19 -0.56
C ARG A 187 13.12 3.09 -0.68
N ASP A 188 12.11 2.86 0.17
CA ASP A 188 10.88 3.64 0.15
C ASP A 188 11.12 5.07 0.62
N SER A 189 11.98 5.28 1.62
CA SER A 189 12.25 6.60 2.21
C SER A 189 13.21 7.44 1.37
N GLU A 190 14.16 6.80 0.69
CA GLU A 190 15.20 7.49 -0.08
C GLU A 190 14.86 7.67 -1.55
N ARG A 191 13.72 7.14 -2.02
CA ARG A 191 13.38 7.29 -3.44
C ARG A 191 13.15 8.76 -3.78
N GLU A 192 13.58 9.14 -4.98
CA GLU A 192 13.54 10.54 -5.45
C GLU A 192 12.11 11.05 -5.59
N VAL A 193 11.18 10.20 -6.04
CA VAL A 193 9.80 10.59 -6.32
C VAL A 193 8.88 10.02 -5.24
N SER A 194 8.15 10.88 -4.56
CA SER A 194 7.14 10.52 -3.55
C SER A 194 7.70 9.60 -2.44
N PRO A 195 8.77 10.02 -1.74
CA PRO A 195 9.34 9.15 -0.70
C PRO A 195 8.34 8.85 0.43
N LEU A 196 8.57 7.74 1.12
CA LEU A 196 7.83 7.43 2.36
C LEU A 196 8.18 8.47 3.41
N ARG A 197 7.21 9.29 3.76
CA ARG A 197 7.36 10.27 4.85
C ARG A 197 6.00 10.64 5.42
N GLN A 198 5.99 11.05 6.66
CA GLN A 198 4.78 11.53 7.32
C GLN A 198 4.35 12.87 6.70
N ALA A 199 3.07 13.02 6.37
CA ALA A 199 2.52 14.32 5.97
C ALA A 199 2.51 15.25 7.18
N ASP A 200 2.67 16.56 6.95
CA ASP A 200 2.76 17.54 8.04
C ASP A 200 1.51 17.56 8.92
N ASP A 201 0.36 17.25 8.34
CA ASP A 201 -0.93 17.21 9.03
C ASP A 201 -1.39 15.79 9.40
N ALA A 202 -0.49 14.81 9.28
CA ALA A 202 -0.81 13.42 9.64
C ALA A 202 -0.52 13.15 11.12
N LEU A 203 -1.39 12.38 11.76
CA LEU A 203 -1.14 11.84 13.09
C LEU A 203 -0.13 10.69 12.99
N TYR A 204 0.88 10.73 13.84
CA TYR A 204 1.86 9.64 13.97
C TYR A 204 1.34 8.63 14.99
N LEU A 205 1.28 7.36 14.61
CA LEU A 205 0.80 6.31 15.51
C LEU A 205 1.79 5.14 15.50
N ASP A 206 2.51 4.99 16.60
CA ASP A 206 3.42 3.86 16.82
C ASP A 206 2.60 2.69 17.36
N THR A 207 2.52 1.62 16.57
CA THR A 207 1.71 0.45 16.90
C THR A 207 2.53 -0.70 17.49
N THR A 208 3.80 -0.46 17.87
CA THR A 208 4.71 -1.52 18.34
C THR A 208 4.09 -2.36 19.46
N GLU A 209 3.43 -1.70 20.40
CA GLU A 209 2.81 -2.38 21.57
C GLU A 209 1.29 -2.49 21.46
N MET A 210 0.72 -2.32 20.26
CA MET A 210 -0.74 -2.33 20.07
C MET A 210 -1.17 -3.59 19.29
N THR A 211 -2.32 -4.13 19.66
CA THR A 211 -3.01 -5.15 18.86
C THR A 211 -3.68 -4.48 17.64
N ILE A 212 -4.02 -5.28 16.63
CA ILE A 212 -4.77 -4.80 15.46
C ILE A 212 -6.08 -4.12 15.93
N ASP A 213 -6.81 -4.78 16.83
CA ASP A 213 -8.10 -4.25 17.33
C ASP A 213 -7.92 -2.90 18.01
N GLN A 214 -6.87 -2.75 18.83
CA GLN A 214 -6.59 -1.47 19.50
C GLN A 214 -6.28 -0.37 18.47
N VAL A 215 -5.54 -0.68 17.42
CA VAL A 215 -5.24 0.29 16.37
C VAL A 215 -6.52 0.69 15.64
N VAL A 216 -7.36 -0.29 15.25
CA VAL A 216 -8.63 -0.01 14.54
C VAL A 216 -9.55 0.84 15.41
N ASP A 217 -9.67 0.51 16.73
CA ASP A 217 -10.47 1.30 17.66
C ASP A 217 -9.98 2.75 17.74
N ARG A 218 -8.67 2.94 17.79
CA ARG A 218 -8.07 4.30 17.82
C ARG A 218 -8.40 5.06 16.55
N LEU A 219 -8.28 4.42 15.38
CA LEU A 219 -8.60 5.05 14.10
C LEU A 219 -10.10 5.36 13.97
N MET A 220 -10.96 4.51 14.53
CA MET A 220 -12.41 4.78 14.56
C MET A 220 -12.71 6.06 15.37
N GLU A 221 -12.07 6.20 16.54
CA GLU A 221 -12.21 7.41 17.37
C GLU A 221 -11.80 8.66 16.58
N LEU A 222 -10.67 8.59 15.88
CA LEU A 222 -10.16 9.69 15.08
C LEU A 222 -11.13 10.04 13.93
N ALA A 223 -11.63 9.02 13.22
CA ALA A 223 -12.58 9.22 12.12
C ALA A 223 -13.88 9.84 12.60
N GLU A 224 -14.41 9.37 13.72
CA GLU A 224 -15.63 9.92 14.35
C GLU A 224 -15.43 11.38 14.76
N GLY A 225 -14.24 11.72 15.24
CA GLY A 225 -13.88 13.10 15.60
C GLY A 225 -13.93 14.03 14.40
N VAL A 226 -13.50 13.56 13.23
CA VAL A 226 -13.50 14.33 11.98
C VAL A 226 -14.92 14.45 11.40
N LEU A 227 -15.74 13.41 11.60
CA LEU A 227 -17.11 13.36 11.04
C LEU A 227 -18.11 14.24 11.82
N LYS A 228 -17.78 14.68 13.05
CA LYS A 228 -18.58 15.60 13.86
C LYS A 228 -18.38 17.04 13.44
#